data_2c7a58a63e8835b580bd6d9da0b09c87
#
_entry.id   2c7a58a63e8835b580bd6d9da0b09c87
#
_cell.length_a   1.000
_cell.length_b   1.000
_cell.length_c   1.000
_cell.angle_alpha   90.00
_cell.angle_beta   90.00
_cell.angle_gamma   90.00
#
_symmetry.space_group_name_H-M   'P 1'
#
loop_
_entity.id
_entity.type
_entity.pdbx_description
1 polymer ?
#
loop_
_entity_poly.entity_id
_entity_poly.type
_entity_poly.pdbx_seq_one_letter_code
_entity_poly.pdbx_strand_id
1 'polypeptide(L)'
;MATINKFEDLEIWKEARRLSKLIFELTLQPQFKTEFKLKEQIKSASGSIMDNIAEGFERDGNMEFRQFLSIAKGSAGEVRSQLYRIFDYGYIEEDELEKLKIEYENLSGKIRNFISYLNKNDYKGNKFH
;
A
#
# COMPACT_ATOMS: atom_id res chain seq x y z
N MET A 1 -12.77 -20.38 -10.12
CA MET A 1 -12.02 -19.15 -9.82
C MET A 1 -10.95 -18.93 -10.88
N ALA A 2 -10.82 -17.72 -11.35
CA ALA A 2 -9.82 -17.40 -12.37
C ALA A 2 -8.42 -17.44 -11.78
N THR A 3 -7.47 -17.93 -12.57
CA THR A 3 -6.06 -17.90 -12.20
C THR A 3 -5.51 -16.48 -12.35
N ILE A 4 -4.79 -16.03 -11.33
CA ILE A 4 -4.09 -14.74 -11.37
C ILE A 4 -2.70 -15.00 -11.93
N ASN A 5 -2.42 -14.48 -13.13
CA ASN A 5 -1.16 -14.71 -13.82
C ASN A 5 -0.20 -13.52 -13.76
N LYS A 6 -0.67 -12.35 -13.36
CA LYS A 6 0.16 -11.15 -13.31
C LYS A 6 -0.30 -10.26 -12.15
N PHE A 7 0.65 -9.51 -11.58
CA PHE A 7 0.33 -8.71 -10.40
C PHE A 7 -0.68 -7.59 -10.71
N GLU A 8 -0.73 -7.14 -11.95
CA GLU A 8 -1.69 -6.09 -12.36
C GLU A 8 -3.13 -6.50 -12.19
N ASP A 9 -3.40 -7.81 -12.07
CA ASP A 9 -4.76 -8.32 -11.86
C ASP A 9 -5.11 -8.43 -10.37
N LEU A 10 -4.14 -8.27 -9.48
CA LEU A 10 -4.40 -8.32 -8.04
C LEU A 10 -5.13 -7.07 -7.58
N GLU A 11 -6.24 -7.26 -6.87
CA GLU A 11 -7.02 -6.13 -6.36
C GLU A 11 -6.20 -5.26 -5.41
N ILE A 12 -5.40 -5.89 -4.54
CA ILE A 12 -4.58 -5.14 -3.60
C ILE A 12 -3.55 -4.26 -4.30
N TRP A 13 -3.00 -4.72 -5.43
CA TRP A 13 -2.07 -3.90 -6.20
C TRP A 13 -2.79 -2.71 -6.85
N LYS A 14 -3.96 -2.96 -7.43
CA LYS A 14 -4.74 -1.89 -8.06
C LYS A 14 -5.11 -0.81 -7.05
N GLU A 15 -5.51 -1.23 -5.85
CA GLU A 15 -5.87 -0.29 -4.78
C GLU A 15 -4.64 0.49 -4.30
N ALA A 16 -3.52 -0.20 -4.11
CA ALA A 16 -2.28 0.47 -3.71
C ALA A 16 -1.86 1.51 -4.74
N ARG A 17 -2.00 1.19 -6.02
CA ARG A 17 -1.70 2.12 -7.11
C ARG A 17 -2.59 3.34 -7.07
N ARG A 18 -3.89 3.14 -6.91
CA ARG A 18 -4.86 4.23 -6.83
C ARG A 18 -4.53 5.17 -5.69
N LEU A 19 -4.26 4.61 -4.52
CA LEU A 19 -3.96 5.41 -3.33
C LEU A 19 -2.62 6.12 -3.45
N SER A 20 -1.62 5.49 -4.08
CA SER A 20 -0.33 6.13 -4.31
C SER A 20 -0.49 7.38 -5.17
N LYS A 21 -1.37 7.32 -6.18
CA LYS A 21 -1.65 8.49 -7.02
C LYS A 21 -2.31 9.59 -6.21
N LEU A 22 -3.25 9.25 -5.33
CA LEU A 22 -3.90 10.24 -4.46
C LEU A 22 -2.87 10.93 -3.56
N ILE A 23 -1.92 10.18 -3.01
CA ILE A 23 -0.87 10.76 -2.17
C ILE A 23 0.01 11.70 -3.01
N PHE A 24 0.38 11.29 -4.22
CA PHE A 24 1.16 12.17 -5.10
C PHE A 24 0.42 13.48 -5.34
N GLU A 25 -0.87 13.41 -5.68
CA GLU A 25 -1.69 14.60 -5.93
C GLU A 25 -1.79 15.48 -4.69
N LEU A 26 -1.89 14.87 -3.52
CA LEU A 26 -1.88 15.61 -2.25
C LEU A 26 -0.61 16.43 -2.11
N THR A 27 0.54 15.84 -2.41
CA THR A 27 1.83 16.53 -2.24
C THR A 27 2.05 17.67 -3.24
N LEU A 28 1.23 17.77 -4.28
CA LEU A 28 1.32 18.87 -5.23
C LEU A 28 0.60 20.12 -4.77
N GLN A 29 -0.15 20.06 -3.66
CA GLN A 29 -0.87 21.23 -3.16
C GLN A 29 0.13 22.27 -2.62
N PRO A 30 -0.21 23.58 -2.75
CA PRO A 30 0.76 24.66 -2.43
C PRO A 30 1.32 24.62 -1.01
N GLN A 31 0.55 24.13 -0.04
CA GLN A 31 0.99 24.11 1.35
C GLN A 31 2.17 23.16 1.57
N PHE A 32 2.41 22.24 0.64
CA PHE A 32 3.54 21.31 0.72
C PHE A 32 4.80 21.83 0.03
N LYS A 33 4.76 23.05 -0.52
CA LYS A 33 5.82 23.54 -1.41
C LYS A 33 7.21 23.48 -0.77
N THR A 34 7.33 23.75 0.53
CA THR A 34 8.62 23.75 1.21
C THR A 34 8.86 22.52 2.08
N GLU A 35 7.92 21.58 2.12
CA GLU A 35 8.04 20.38 2.95
C GLU A 35 8.64 19.22 2.18
N PHE A 36 9.89 19.38 1.76
CA PHE A 36 10.54 18.39 0.88
C PHE A 36 10.66 17.03 1.52
N LYS A 37 11.11 16.98 2.78
CA LYS A 37 11.39 15.71 3.44
C LYS A 37 10.11 14.90 3.65
N LEU A 38 9.08 15.55 4.17
CA LEU A 38 7.81 14.87 4.43
C LEU A 38 7.13 14.42 3.15
N LYS A 39 7.18 15.26 2.10
CA LYS A 39 6.67 14.86 0.78
C LYS A 39 7.35 13.59 0.28
N GLU A 40 8.69 13.56 0.33
CA GLU A 40 9.42 12.42 -0.16
C GLU A 40 9.15 11.17 0.66
N GLN A 41 9.03 11.31 1.98
CA GLN A 41 8.74 10.19 2.84
C GLN A 41 7.39 9.57 2.53
N ILE A 42 6.34 10.38 2.39
CA ILE A 42 5.00 9.81 2.16
C ILE A 42 4.85 9.25 0.75
N LYS A 43 5.47 9.90 -0.25
CA LYS A 43 5.47 9.34 -1.60
C LYS A 43 6.21 8.01 -1.64
N SER A 44 7.34 7.93 -0.97
CA SER A 44 8.14 6.70 -0.91
C SER A 44 7.36 5.58 -0.23
N ALA A 45 6.74 5.87 0.92
CA ALA A 45 5.98 4.87 1.65
C ALA A 45 4.77 4.37 0.84
N SER A 46 4.04 5.28 0.20
CA SER A 46 2.88 4.89 -0.59
C SER A 46 3.28 4.08 -1.81
N GLY A 47 4.37 4.45 -2.49
CA GLY A 47 4.87 3.68 -3.62
C GLY A 47 5.37 2.32 -3.21
N SER A 48 5.97 2.21 -2.03
CA SER A 48 6.50 0.96 -1.51
C SER A 48 5.42 -0.11 -1.37
N ILE A 49 4.17 0.27 -1.11
CA ILE A 49 3.09 -0.70 -0.97
C ILE A 49 2.92 -1.47 -2.27
N MET A 50 2.66 -0.76 -3.36
CA MET A 50 2.41 -1.42 -4.64
C MET A 50 3.65 -2.15 -5.15
N ASP A 51 4.83 -1.58 -4.93
CA ASP A 51 6.06 -2.18 -5.41
C ASP A 51 6.36 -3.49 -4.69
N ASN A 52 6.11 -3.58 -3.39
CA ASN A 52 6.33 -4.81 -2.65
C ASN A 52 5.29 -5.87 -3.00
N ILE A 53 4.05 -5.49 -3.28
CA ILE A 53 3.05 -6.45 -3.75
C ILE A 53 3.51 -7.05 -5.08
N ALA A 54 3.95 -6.20 -6.01
CA ALA A 54 4.40 -6.65 -7.33
C ALA A 54 5.63 -7.55 -7.22
N GLU A 55 6.62 -7.12 -6.45
CA GLU A 55 7.84 -7.90 -6.30
C GLU A 55 7.56 -9.25 -5.65
N GLY A 56 6.74 -9.27 -4.60
CA GLY A 56 6.38 -10.52 -3.94
C GLY A 56 5.67 -11.49 -4.87
N PHE A 57 4.78 -10.97 -5.71
CA PHE A 57 4.07 -11.80 -6.69
C PHE A 57 5.02 -12.42 -7.71
N GLU A 58 6.07 -11.66 -8.10
CA GLU A 58 7.02 -12.14 -9.11
C GLU A 58 8.03 -13.12 -8.54
N ARG A 59 8.12 -13.27 -7.21
CA ARG A 59 8.97 -14.29 -6.61
C ARG A 59 8.31 -15.66 -6.74
N ASP A 60 9.13 -16.69 -6.71
CA ASP A 60 8.63 -18.06 -6.69
C ASP A 60 8.39 -18.47 -5.25
N GLY A 61 7.16 -18.87 -4.97
CA GLY A 61 6.86 -19.43 -3.68
C GLY A 61 6.02 -18.53 -2.79
N ASN A 62 5.22 -19.21 -2.03
CA ASN A 62 4.22 -18.63 -1.15
C ASN A 62 4.87 -17.88 0.02
N MET A 63 5.94 -18.45 0.59
CA MET A 63 6.60 -17.85 1.75
C MET A 63 7.16 -16.47 1.41
N GLU A 64 7.84 -16.35 0.27
CA GLU A 64 8.42 -15.08 -0.15
C GLU A 64 7.33 -14.06 -0.42
N PHE A 65 6.24 -14.47 -1.07
CA PHE A 65 5.13 -13.55 -1.33
C PHE A 65 4.56 -13.01 -0.02
N ARG A 66 4.37 -13.88 0.97
CA ARG A 66 3.88 -13.44 2.29
C ARG A 66 4.81 -12.43 2.95
N GLN A 67 6.13 -12.63 2.80
CA GLN A 67 7.10 -11.70 3.37
C GLN A 67 6.99 -10.33 2.74
N PHE A 68 6.90 -10.27 1.40
CA PHE A 68 6.74 -8.99 0.72
C PHE A 68 5.40 -8.33 1.03
N LEU A 69 4.34 -9.12 1.18
CA LEU A 69 3.04 -8.58 1.59
C LEU A 69 3.09 -7.99 2.99
N SER A 70 3.85 -8.61 3.89
CA SER A 70 4.03 -8.06 5.24
C SER A 70 4.75 -6.71 5.21
N ILE A 71 5.75 -6.58 4.33
CA ILE A 71 6.43 -5.30 4.14
C ILE A 71 5.45 -4.26 3.59
N ALA A 72 4.64 -4.65 2.59
CA ALA A 72 3.64 -3.76 2.02
C ALA A 72 2.65 -3.28 3.08
N LYS A 73 2.20 -4.18 3.94
CA LYS A 73 1.28 -3.84 5.03
C LYS A 73 1.93 -2.86 6.00
N GLY A 74 3.21 -3.07 6.33
CA GLY A 74 3.97 -2.13 7.16
C GLY A 74 4.07 -0.75 6.53
N SER A 75 4.29 -0.70 5.21
CA SER A 75 4.34 0.58 4.50
C SER A 75 2.98 1.30 4.53
N ALA A 76 1.88 0.55 4.47
CA ALA A 76 0.55 1.16 4.60
C ALA A 76 0.37 1.78 5.99
N GLY A 77 0.87 1.13 7.03
CA GLY A 77 0.87 1.69 8.38
C GLY A 77 1.72 2.95 8.46
N GLU A 78 2.85 2.95 7.78
CA GLU A 78 3.73 4.12 7.74
C GLU A 78 3.04 5.31 7.08
N VAL A 79 2.31 5.10 5.98
CA VAL A 79 1.54 6.16 5.34
C VAL A 79 0.52 6.73 6.31
N ARG A 80 -0.19 5.88 7.06
CA ARG A 80 -1.18 6.37 8.04
C ARG A 80 -0.52 7.22 9.11
N SER A 81 0.64 6.79 9.61
CA SER A 81 1.39 7.58 10.60
C SER A 81 1.80 8.93 10.03
N GLN A 82 2.27 8.95 8.80
CA GLN A 82 2.68 10.20 8.14
C GLN A 82 1.50 11.12 7.87
N LEU A 83 0.32 10.57 7.59
CA LEU A 83 -0.89 11.37 7.43
C LEU A 83 -1.26 12.12 8.72
N TYR A 84 -1.08 11.48 9.88
CA TYR A 84 -1.27 12.16 11.16
C TYR A 84 -0.30 13.33 11.31
N ARG A 85 0.97 13.13 10.92
CA ARG A 85 1.94 14.22 11.01
C ARG A 85 1.57 15.36 10.09
N ILE A 86 1.12 15.06 8.87
CA ILE A 86 0.68 16.06 7.91
C ILE A 86 -0.48 16.87 8.48
N PHE A 87 -1.42 16.19 9.12
CA PHE A 87 -2.55 16.84 9.78
C PHE A 87 -2.08 17.70 10.96
N ASP A 88 -1.22 17.15 11.79
CA ASP A 88 -0.72 17.87 12.97
C ASP A 88 0.05 19.13 12.58
N TYR A 89 0.71 19.10 11.43
CA TYR A 89 1.44 20.27 10.93
C TYR A 89 0.53 21.28 10.21
N GLY A 90 -0.76 20.97 10.10
CA GLY A 90 -1.72 21.91 9.54
C GLY A 90 -1.84 21.88 8.03
N TYR A 91 -1.33 20.86 7.36
CA TYR A 91 -1.34 20.81 5.90
C TYR A 91 -2.62 20.24 5.30
N ILE A 92 -3.41 19.49 6.07
CA ILE A 92 -4.70 18.98 5.61
C ILE A 92 -5.73 19.16 6.71
N GLU A 93 -7.01 19.14 6.32
CA GLU A 93 -8.13 19.21 7.24
C GLU A 93 -8.46 17.83 7.80
N GLU A 94 -9.21 17.81 8.91
CA GLU A 94 -9.54 16.55 9.60
C GLU A 94 -10.33 15.59 8.71
N ASP A 95 -11.26 16.11 7.90
CA ASP A 95 -12.05 15.23 7.01
C ASP A 95 -11.17 14.57 5.96
N GLU A 96 -10.15 15.26 5.46
CA GLU A 96 -9.22 14.67 4.50
C GLU A 96 -8.36 13.60 5.17
N LEU A 97 -7.90 13.87 6.40
CA LEU A 97 -7.17 12.86 7.18
C LEU A 97 -8.00 11.60 7.36
N GLU A 98 -9.25 11.75 7.81
CA GLU A 98 -10.11 10.60 8.08
C GLU A 98 -10.40 9.80 6.82
N LYS A 99 -10.65 10.48 5.70
CA LYS A 99 -10.91 9.82 4.44
C LYS A 99 -9.74 8.97 3.97
N LEU A 100 -8.53 9.55 3.96
CA LEU A 100 -7.33 8.83 3.52
C LEU A 100 -6.96 7.71 4.50
N LYS A 101 -7.09 7.98 5.79
CA LYS A 101 -6.80 7.00 6.82
C LYS A 101 -7.66 5.74 6.63
N ILE A 102 -8.96 5.92 6.41
CA ILE A 102 -9.89 4.80 6.21
C ILE A 102 -9.50 4.00 4.95
N GLU A 103 -9.13 4.69 3.88
CA GLU A 103 -8.71 4.02 2.65
C GLU A 103 -7.49 3.12 2.91
N TYR A 104 -6.50 3.61 3.65
CA TYR A 104 -5.30 2.82 3.94
C TYR A 104 -5.56 1.72 4.96
N GLU A 105 -6.48 1.93 5.89
CA GLU A 105 -6.91 0.86 6.80
C GLU A 105 -7.57 -0.28 6.02
N ASN A 106 -8.42 0.06 5.07
CA ASN A 106 -9.07 -0.93 4.22
C ASN A 106 -8.06 -1.72 3.40
N LEU A 107 -7.08 -1.03 2.82
CA LEU A 107 -6.02 -1.70 2.07
C LEU A 107 -5.21 -2.64 2.96
N SER A 108 -4.84 -2.19 4.17
CA SER A 108 -4.13 -3.02 5.14
C SER A 108 -4.92 -4.29 5.47
N GLY A 109 -6.23 -4.15 5.65
CA GLY A 109 -7.10 -5.29 5.93
C GLY A 109 -7.14 -6.29 4.78
N LYS A 110 -7.20 -5.79 3.54
CA LYS A 110 -7.17 -6.66 2.36
C LYS A 110 -5.84 -7.39 2.22
N ILE A 111 -4.74 -6.69 2.48
CA ILE A 111 -3.41 -7.32 2.45
C ILE A 111 -3.33 -8.41 3.53
N ARG A 112 -3.78 -8.11 4.75
CA ARG A 112 -3.79 -9.09 5.83
C ARG A 112 -4.60 -10.32 5.46
N ASN A 113 -5.77 -10.12 4.85
CA ASN A 113 -6.61 -11.24 4.42
C ASN A 113 -5.93 -12.07 3.35
N PHE A 114 -5.18 -11.44 2.46
CA PHE A 114 -4.44 -12.16 1.43
C PHE A 114 -3.32 -12.98 2.06
N ILE A 115 -2.60 -12.41 3.03
CA ILE A 115 -1.58 -13.15 3.77
C ILE A 115 -2.19 -14.38 4.45
N SER A 116 -3.35 -14.23 5.08
CA SER A 116 -4.05 -15.34 5.71
C SER A 116 -4.43 -16.41 4.69
N TYR A 117 -4.91 -15.98 3.53
CA TYR A 117 -5.23 -16.91 2.44
C TYR A 117 -4.00 -17.71 2.03
N LEU A 118 -2.85 -17.05 1.86
CA LEU A 118 -1.61 -17.73 1.49
C LEU A 118 -1.12 -18.65 2.60
N ASN A 119 -1.34 -18.32 3.85
CA ASN A 119 -0.99 -19.19 4.98
C ASN A 119 -1.77 -20.50 4.96
N LYS A 120 -3.01 -20.46 4.49
CA LYS A 120 -3.88 -21.64 4.47
C LYS A 120 -3.74 -22.47 3.21
N ASN A 121 -3.16 -21.89 2.16
CA ASN A 121 -3.05 -22.53 0.85
C ASN A 121 -1.59 -22.66 0.48
N ASP A 122 -1.15 -23.90 0.32
CA ASP A 122 0.25 -24.19 0.06
C ASP A 122 0.51 -24.19 -1.44
N TYR A 123 1.01 -23.06 -1.95
CA TYR A 123 1.38 -22.95 -3.36
C TYR A 123 2.84 -23.29 -3.56
N LYS A 124 3.13 -24.08 -4.58
CA LYS A 124 4.48 -24.56 -4.83
C LYS A 124 4.91 -24.18 -6.24
N GLY A 125 5.20 -22.92 -6.44
CA GLY A 125 5.77 -22.45 -7.68
C GLY A 125 4.79 -22.04 -8.76
N ASN A 126 3.47 -22.20 -8.53
CA ASN A 126 2.45 -21.75 -9.46
C ASN A 126 1.80 -20.47 -8.98
N LYS A 127 1.27 -19.70 -9.93
CA LYS A 127 0.53 -18.51 -9.57
C LYS A 127 -0.83 -18.87 -8.99
N PHE A 128 -1.47 -17.91 -8.34
CA PHE A 128 -2.65 -18.17 -7.52
C PHE A 128 -3.91 -18.31 -8.34
N HIS A 129 -4.82 -19.07 -7.83
CA HIS A 129 -6.12 -19.31 -8.44
C HIS A 129 -7.21 -18.60 -7.67
#